data_b2d90e671a6b57776669b543f449179b
#
_entry.id   b2d90e671a6b57776669b543f449179b
#
_cell.length_a   1.000
_cell.length_b   1.000
_cell.length_c   1.000
_cell.angle_alpha   90.00
_cell.angle_beta   90.00
_cell.angle_gamma   90.00
#
_symmetry.space_group_name_H-M   'P 1'
#
loop_
_entity.id
_entity.type
_entity.pdbx_description
1 polymer ?
#
loop_
_entity_poly.entity_id
_entity_poly.type
_entity_poly.pdbx_seq_one_letter_code
_entity_poly.pdbx_strand_id
1 'polypeptide(L)'
;MLEKINWDSVEEEQLNPSIKRKMIWGEKVMVARMELKDKCLVPQHHHDNEQITQVISGTIRFWLGKDKSEVIDIGPGESLIIPINVPHEALMIGDVVEVDTFSPPRADWIDGSDDYLKK
;
A
#
# COMPACT_ATOMS: atom_id res chain seq x y z
N MET A 1 9.19 17.19 18.59
CA MET A 1 10.43 17.35 17.78
C MET A 1 10.05 17.39 16.31
N LEU A 2 10.67 18.33 15.57
CA LEU A 2 10.43 18.43 14.13
C LEU A 2 11.52 17.69 13.38
N GLU A 3 11.11 16.89 12.41
CA GLU A 3 12.04 16.11 11.61
C GLU A 3 11.73 16.28 10.12
N LYS A 4 12.75 16.67 9.37
CA LYS A 4 12.65 16.78 7.90
C LYS A 4 13.29 15.55 7.28
N ILE A 5 12.56 14.87 6.40
CA ILE A 5 13.04 13.66 5.74
C ILE A 5 13.09 13.90 4.24
N ASN A 6 14.23 13.55 3.63
CA ASN A 6 14.36 13.49 2.19
C ASN A 6 14.11 12.04 1.76
N TRP A 7 13.14 11.84 0.87
CA TRP A 7 12.78 10.49 0.41
C TRP A 7 13.95 9.75 -0.25
N ASP A 8 14.91 10.48 -0.84
CA ASP A 8 16.09 9.84 -1.42
C ASP A 8 16.98 9.16 -0.37
N SER A 9 16.90 9.61 0.89
CA SER A 9 17.66 9.01 1.99
C SER A 9 16.91 7.89 2.70
N VAL A 10 15.66 7.63 2.36
CA VAL A 10 14.87 6.55 2.95
C VAL A 10 15.29 5.23 2.32
N GLU A 11 15.54 4.21 3.15
CA GLU A 11 15.90 2.89 2.66
C GLU A 11 14.81 2.31 1.77
N GLU A 12 15.19 1.83 0.59
CA GLU A 12 14.29 1.12 -0.30
C GLU A 12 14.34 -0.36 -0.03
N GLU A 13 13.18 -0.96 0.24
CA GLU A 13 13.04 -2.39 0.45
C GLU A 13 12.57 -3.05 -0.84
N GLN A 14 13.24 -4.11 -1.24
CA GLN A 14 12.78 -5.00 -2.31
C GLN A 14 12.07 -6.18 -1.65
N LEU A 15 10.74 -6.14 -1.59
CA LEU A 15 9.96 -7.15 -0.85
C LEU A 15 9.88 -8.47 -1.61
N ASN A 16 9.72 -8.39 -2.92
CA ASN A 16 9.79 -9.51 -3.86
C ASN A 16 10.17 -8.93 -5.23
N PRO A 17 10.33 -9.74 -6.28
CA PRO A 17 10.74 -9.20 -7.60
C PRO A 17 9.81 -8.13 -8.17
N SER A 18 8.57 -8.02 -7.69
CA SER A 18 7.57 -7.10 -8.22
C SER A 18 7.29 -5.90 -7.33
N ILE A 19 7.78 -5.85 -6.08
CA ILE A 19 7.39 -4.82 -5.13
C ILE A 19 8.60 -4.16 -4.47
N LYS A 20 8.69 -2.83 -4.62
CA LYS A 20 9.62 -1.98 -3.88
C LYS A 20 8.85 -1.06 -2.96
N ARG A 21 9.40 -0.78 -1.79
CA ARG A 21 8.73 0.04 -0.78
C ARG A 21 9.72 0.95 -0.08
N LYS A 22 9.33 2.22 0.09
CA LYS A 22 9.97 3.16 1.02
C LYS A 22 8.89 3.63 1.98
N MET A 23 9.17 3.69 3.27
CA MET A 23 8.18 4.15 4.24
C MET A 23 8.79 5.00 5.33
N ILE A 24 7.99 5.95 5.79
CA ILE A 24 8.28 6.77 6.96
C ILE A 24 7.07 6.75 7.87
N TRP A 25 7.27 6.93 9.16
CA TRP A 25 6.15 6.98 10.08
C TRP A 25 6.46 7.84 11.29
N GLY A 26 5.42 8.46 11.80
CA GLY A 26 5.42 9.13 13.08
C GLY A 26 4.69 8.29 14.12
N GLU A 27 4.17 8.94 15.14
CA GLU A 27 3.45 8.25 16.21
C GLU A 27 2.11 7.70 15.76
N LYS A 28 1.36 8.45 14.95
CA LYS A 28 -0.04 8.13 14.60
C LYS A 28 -0.27 7.85 13.12
N VAL A 29 0.71 8.06 12.27
CA VAL A 29 0.52 7.94 10.83
C VAL A 29 1.79 7.41 10.16
N MET A 30 1.59 6.59 9.13
CA MET A 30 2.63 6.07 8.26
C MET A 30 2.34 6.46 6.83
N VAL A 31 3.37 6.82 6.07
CA VAL A 31 3.30 7.05 4.63
C VAL A 31 4.27 6.11 3.94
N ALA A 32 3.80 5.36 2.96
CA ALA A 32 4.62 4.45 2.18
C ALA A 32 4.54 4.81 0.69
N ARG A 33 5.67 4.86 0.04
CA ARG A 33 5.78 4.96 -1.41
C ARG A 33 6.11 3.59 -1.96
N MET A 34 5.32 3.12 -2.92
CA MET A 34 5.46 1.78 -3.46
C MET A 34 5.51 1.81 -4.98
N GLU A 35 6.38 0.95 -5.52
CA GLU A 35 6.43 0.66 -6.95
C GLU A 35 6.11 -0.81 -7.11
N LEU A 36 5.09 -1.12 -7.91
CA LEU A 36 4.62 -2.48 -8.13
C LEU A 36 4.57 -2.73 -9.64
N LYS A 37 5.06 -3.89 -10.06
CA LYS A 37 5.09 -4.23 -11.48
C LYS A 37 3.73 -4.71 -11.97
N ASP A 38 3.54 -4.61 -13.28
CA ASP A 38 2.36 -5.11 -13.97
C ASP A 38 2.03 -6.55 -13.53
N LYS A 39 0.75 -6.83 -13.34
CA LYS A 39 0.20 -8.13 -12.93
C LYS A 39 0.55 -8.56 -11.51
N CYS A 40 1.22 -7.72 -10.72
CA CYS A 40 1.42 -8.01 -9.32
C CYS A 40 0.07 -8.09 -8.62
N LEU A 41 -0.15 -9.18 -7.89
CA LEU A 41 -1.37 -9.39 -7.11
C LEU A 41 -1.01 -9.34 -5.63
N VAL A 42 -1.63 -8.43 -4.91
CA VAL A 42 -1.58 -8.40 -3.44
C VAL A 42 -2.82 -9.16 -2.96
N PRO A 43 -2.63 -10.33 -2.33
CA PRO A 43 -3.76 -11.19 -1.98
C PRO A 43 -4.66 -10.54 -0.92
N GLN A 44 -5.89 -11.03 -0.84
CA GLN A 44 -6.87 -10.50 0.11
C GLN A 44 -6.33 -10.52 1.53
N HIS A 45 -6.41 -9.38 2.18
CA HIS A 45 -6.01 -9.19 3.56
C HIS A 45 -6.86 -8.08 4.20
N HIS A 46 -6.77 -7.97 5.50
CA HIS A 46 -7.39 -6.87 6.24
C HIS A 46 -6.50 -6.50 7.42
N HIS A 47 -6.69 -5.31 7.93
CA HIS A 47 -5.93 -4.79 9.08
C HIS A 47 -6.75 -3.72 9.80
N ASP A 48 -6.40 -3.45 11.04
CA ASP A 48 -7.11 -2.46 11.85
C ASP A 48 -6.63 -1.02 11.62
N ASN A 49 -5.78 -0.83 10.62
CA ASN A 49 -5.34 0.49 10.20
C ASN A 49 -6.30 1.04 9.14
N GLU A 50 -6.66 2.30 9.25
CA GLU A 50 -7.31 2.99 8.14
C GLU A 50 -6.27 3.23 7.06
N GLN A 51 -6.64 3.05 5.79
CA GLN A 51 -5.74 3.19 4.65
C GLN A 51 -6.31 4.15 3.62
N ILE A 52 -5.46 5.05 3.13
CA ILE A 52 -5.77 5.86 1.94
C ILE A 52 -4.70 5.55 0.91
N THR A 53 -5.14 5.05 -0.25
CA THR A 53 -4.26 4.75 -1.38
C THR A 53 -4.41 5.82 -2.44
N GLN A 54 -3.28 6.42 -2.85
CA GLN A 54 -3.22 7.40 -3.92
C GLN A 54 -2.42 6.82 -5.06
N VAL A 55 -2.97 6.80 -6.28
CA VAL A 55 -2.26 6.31 -7.46
C VAL A 55 -1.61 7.50 -8.17
N ILE A 56 -0.30 7.39 -8.41
CA ILE A 56 0.47 8.39 -9.16
C ILE A 56 0.52 7.99 -10.63
N SER A 57 0.81 6.70 -10.91
CA SER A 57 0.84 6.18 -12.28
C SER A 57 0.39 4.72 -12.29
N GLY A 58 -0.11 4.26 -13.43
CA GLY A 58 -0.70 2.94 -13.56
C GLY A 58 -2.13 2.89 -13.04
N THR A 59 -2.67 1.68 -12.93
CA THR A 59 -4.03 1.44 -12.44
C THR A 59 -4.03 0.29 -11.47
N ILE A 60 -4.76 0.43 -10.36
CA ILE A 60 -4.96 -0.64 -9.39
C ILE A 60 -6.42 -1.06 -9.43
N ARG A 61 -6.68 -2.36 -9.59
CA ARG A 61 -8.01 -2.92 -9.41
C ARG A 61 -8.12 -3.50 -8.02
N PHE A 62 -9.06 -2.98 -7.23
CA PHE A 62 -9.36 -3.49 -5.90
C PHE A 62 -10.63 -4.31 -5.89
N TRP A 63 -10.58 -5.45 -5.20
CA TRP A 63 -11.76 -6.23 -4.81
C TRP A 63 -11.95 -6.02 -3.33
N LEU A 64 -13.12 -5.52 -2.93
CA LEU A 64 -13.42 -5.12 -1.57
C LEU A 64 -14.49 -6.01 -0.97
N GLY A 65 -14.35 -6.29 0.33
CA GLY A 65 -15.23 -7.17 1.06
C GLY A 65 -14.75 -8.60 1.05
N LYS A 66 -15.24 -9.38 2.01
CA LYS A 66 -14.83 -10.78 2.19
C LYS A 66 -15.15 -11.63 0.97
N ASP A 67 -16.28 -11.36 0.32
CA ASP A 67 -16.75 -12.06 -0.87
C ASP A 67 -16.28 -11.42 -2.18
N LYS A 68 -15.48 -10.33 -2.09
CA LYS A 68 -14.95 -9.61 -3.25
C LYS A 68 -16.06 -9.05 -4.17
N SER A 69 -17.19 -8.69 -3.60
CA SER A 69 -18.37 -8.29 -4.37
C SER A 69 -18.26 -6.88 -4.95
N GLU A 70 -17.43 -6.03 -4.37
CA GLU A 70 -17.23 -4.68 -4.86
C GLU A 70 -15.88 -4.56 -5.57
N VAL A 71 -15.89 -4.08 -6.82
CA VAL A 71 -14.69 -3.93 -7.64
C VAL A 71 -14.53 -2.47 -8.00
N ILE A 72 -13.36 -1.88 -7.69
CA ILE A 72 -13.07 -0.48 -7.97
C ILE A 72 -11.70 -0.37 -8.63
N ASP A 73 -11.63 0.32 -9.77
CA ASP A 73 -10.38 0.64 -10.44
C ASP A 73 -9.97 2.07 -10.08
N ILE A 74 -8.71 2.23 -9.64
CA ILE A 74 -8.14 3.53 -9.28
C ILE A 74 -6.99 3.83 -10.24
N GLY A 75 -7.11 4.93 -10.96
CA GLY A 75 -6.10 5.40 -11.90
C GLY A 75 -5.34 6.62 -11.39
N PRO A 76 -4.43 7.18 -12.22
CA PRO A 76 -3.62 8.32 -11.83
C PRO A 76 -4.46 9.52 -11.37
N GLY A 77 -4.09 10.09 -10.23
CA GLY A 77 -4.81 11.22 -9.64
C GLY A 77 -6.03 10.83 -8.83
N GLU A 78 -6.32 9.53 -8.72
CA GLU A 78 -7.45 9.04 -7.93
C GLU A 78 -6.97 8.41 -6.63
N SER A 79 -7.85 8.44 -5.63
CA SER A 79 -7.56 7.88 -4.31
C SER A 79 -8.73 7.04 -3.83
N LEU A 80 -8.41 6.02 -3.02
CA LEU A 80 -9.41 5.16 -2.39
C LEU A 80 -9.20 5.18 -0.88
N ILE A 81 -10.29 5.37 -0.13
CA ILE A 81 -10.27 5.25 1.33
C ILE A 81 -10.76 3.85 1.68
N ILE A 82 -9.92 3.08 2.37
CA ILE A 82 -10.26 1.73 2.83
C ILE A 82 -10.42 1.78 4.35
N PRO A 83 -11.66 1.64 4.85
CA PRO A 83 -11.91 1.65 6.30
C PRO A 83 -11.21 0.49 7.02
N ILE A 84 -11.08 0.61 8.34
CA ILE A 84 -10.48 -0.44 9.17
C ILE A 84 -11.21 -1.77 8.94
N ASN A 85 -10.42 -2.84 8.89
CA ASN A 85 -10.89 -4.23 8.80
C ASN A 85 -11.72 -4.59 7.57
N VAL A 86 -11.75 -3.74 6.55
CA VAL A 86 -12.38 -4.10 5.27
C VAL A 86 -11.41 -4.97 4.47
N PRO A 87 -11.77 -6.24 4.18
CA PRO A 87 -10.91 -7.08 3.35
C PRO A 87 -10.73 -6.50 1.97
N HIS A 88 -9.50 -6.55 1.46
CA HIS A 88 -9.19 -6.01 0.14
C HIS A 88 -8.08 -6.81 -0.53
N GLU A 89 -8.22 -6.95 -1.84
CA GLU A 89 -7.25 -7.58 -2.73
C GLU A 89 -6.96 -6.60 -3.86
N ALA A 90 -5.73 -6.56 -4.34
CA ALA A 90 -5.33 -5.58 -5.36
C ALA A 90 -4.54 -6.23 -6.48
N LEU A 91 -4.90 -5.88 -7.73
CA LEU A 91 -4.19 -6.30 -8.93
C LEU A 91 -3.64 -5.07 -9.64
N MET A 92 -2.34 -5.08 -9.96
CA MET A 92 -1.69 -4.02 -10.72
C MET A 92 -1.97 -4.21 -12.20
N ILE A 93 -2.50 -3.18 -12.85
CA ILE A 93 -2.73 -3.15 -14.30
C ILE A 93 -1.75 -2.14 -14.88
N GLY A 94 -0.69 -2.64 -15.52
CA GLY A 94 0.51 -1.87 -15.83
C GLY A 94 1.39 -1.73 -14.59
N ASP A 95 2.54 -1.09 -14.76
CA ASP A 95 3.41 -0.76 -13.64
C ASP A 95 2.76 0.37 -12.85
N VAL A 96 2.79 0.28 -11.53
CA VAL A 96 2.10 1.21 -10.64
C VAL A 96 3.09 1.89 -9.71
N VAL A 97 2.93 3.21 -9.56
CA VAL A 97 3.53 4.00 -8.49
C VAL A 97 2.38 4.52 -7.63
N GLU A 98 2.44 4.22 -6.34
CA GLU A 98 1.39 4.62 -5.41
C GLU A 98 1.96 5.14 -4.09
N VAL A 99 1.11 5.87 -3.36
CA VAL A 99 1.38 6.32 -2.00
C VAL A 99 0.25 5.81 -1.12
N ASP A 100 0.62 5.00 -0.11
CA ASP A 100 -0.30 4.51 0.90
C ASP A 100 -0.09 5.26 2.21
N THR A 101 -1.18 5.72 2.81
CA THR A 101 -1.17 6.35 4.13
C THR A 101 -1.98 5.49 5.08
N PHE A 102 -1.40 5.17 6.24
CA PHE A 102 -2.04 4.34 7.27
C PHE A 102 -2.09 5.05 8.61
N SER A 103 -3.17 4.87 9.33
CA SER A 103 -3.29 5.32 10.72
C SER A 103 -4.00 4.24 11.55
N PRO A 104 -3.38 3.74 12.63
CA PRO A 104 -2.00 3.97 13.07
C PRO A 104 -0.98 3.35 12.11
N PRO A 105 0.33 3.55 12.35
CA PRO A 105 1.35 2.90 11.54
C PRO A 105 1.21 1.37 11.54
N ARG A 106 1.55 0.76 10.41
CA ARG A 106 1.48 -0.69 10.22
C ARG A 106 2.60 -1.37 11.02
N ALA A 107 2.26 -1.95 12.17
CA ALA A 107 3.23 -2.63 13.03
C ALA A 107 3.86 -3.82 12.31
N ASP A 108 3.08 -4.56 11.50
CA ASP A 108 3.56 -5.70 10.72
C ASP A 108 4.58 -5.30 9.65
N TRP A 109 4.45 -4.09 9.09
CA TRP A 109 5.42 -3.57 8.13
C TRP A 109 6.71 -3.13 8.83
N ILE A 110 6.59 -2.54 10.01
CA ILE A 110 7.74 -2.07 10.79
C ILE A 110 8.57 -3.24 11.31
N ASP A 111 7.93 -4.31 11.81
CA ASP A 111 8.62 -5.45 12.38
C ASP A 111 8.97 -6.55 11.36
N GLY A 112 8.53 -6.39 10.10
CA GLY A 112 8.85 -7.33 9.04
C GLY A 112 8.01 -8.60 9.00
N SER A 113 6.88 -8.63 9.71
CA SER A 113 5.98 -9.80 9.73
C SER A 113 4.91 -9.78 8.62
N ASP A 114 5.10 -8.94 7.60
CA ASP A 114 4.19 -8.75 6.46
C ASP A 114 4.44 -9.77 5.34
N ASP A 115 4.40 -11.06 5.68
CA ASP A 115 4.77 -12.15 4.75
C ASP A 115 3.91 -12.19 3.48
N TYR A 116 2.67 -11.72 3.54
CA TYR A 116 1.77 -11.73 2.37
C TYR A 116 2.30 -10.83 1.23
N LEU A 117 3.16 -9.86 1.51
CA LEU A 117 3.79 -9.01 0.50
C LEU A 117 5.09 -9.59 -0.04
N LYS A 118 5.65 -10.60 0.61
CA LYS A 118 6.99 -11.11 0.29
C LYS A 118 6.96 -12.40 -0.52
N LYS A 119 5.78 -12.88 -0.84
CA LYS A 119 5.62 -14.13 -1.60
C LYS A 119 5.63 -13.93 -3.10
#